data_17fcba8906b6a7869fa0a1aafaa759aa
#
_entry.id   17fcba8906b6a7869fa0a1aafaa759aa
#
_cell.length_a   1.000
_cell.length_b   1.000
_cell.length_c   1.000
_cell.angle_alpha   90.00
_cell.angle_beta   90.00
_cell.angle_gamma   90.00
#
_symmetry.space_group_name_H-M   'P 1'
#
loop_
_entity.id
_entity.type
_entity.pdbx_description
1 polymer ?
#
loop_
_entity_poly.entity_id
_entity_poly.type
_entity_poly.pdbx_seq_one_letter_code
_entity_poly.pdbx_strand_id
1 'polypeptide(L)'
;APIYATRLTCGIIETKLSEHKMPQKVKLNHVRAGDTIKLGCFKVEFIHTNHSIADSVAIAITTPLGTILHTGDFKIDLTPVSGEMIDLVRIGELGKKGILALMSDSTNVERPGYTPSEKIVGKSLEKFIMESDQRIIIATFASNVSRLQQILDIAAKAGRKVAVCGRSMEKISKVAGELGYLKDTGKVMIDISEIKRYARSQLIIVSTGSQGETMSALYRMAYGSHKQVEVNAGDRILIAASAIPGNEKSINNMVNELYKLGAEVIYDRSAAIHVSGHACQEDLKLMLGLCKPKYFIPVHGEYRMLMRHAGL
;
A
#
# COMPACT_ATOMS: atom_id res chain seq x y z
N ALA A 1 -25.11 9.99 -5.64
CA ALA A 1 -25.22 9.10 -4.48
C ALA A 1 -24.17 9.49 -3.44
N PRO A 2 -24.43 9.34 -2.12
CA PRO A 2 -23.43 9.55 -1.11
C PRO A 2 -22.36 8.45 -1.15
N ILE A 3 -21.11 8.82 -0.82
CA ILE A 3 -19.99 7.89 -0.66
C ILE A 3 -19.66 7.81 0.84
N TYR A 4 -19.44 6.61 1.34
CA TYR A 4 -18.97 6.34 2.69
C TYR A 4 -17.59 5.71 2.62
N ALA A 5 -16.59 6.33 3.22
CA ALA A 5 -15.22 5.83 3.21
C ALA A 5 -14.45 6.30 4.46
N THR A 6 -13.32 5.66 4.75
CA THR A 6 -12.42 6.07 5.81
C THR A 6 -11.75 7.41 5.49
N ARG A 7 -11.17 8.08 6.48
CA ARG A 7 -10.66 9.45 6.34
C ARG A 7 -9.61 9.58 5.24
N LEU A 8 -8.63 8.68 5.20
CA LEU A 8 -7.58 8.72 4.18
C LEU A 8 -8.17 8.47 2.80
N THR A 9 -9.06 7.49 2.66
CA THR A 9 -9.75 7.19 1.40
C THR A 9 -10.59 8.37 0.93
N CYS A 10 -11.34 9.05 1.83
CA CYS A 10 -12.07 10.28 1.49
C CYS A 10 -11.12 11.37 0.96
N GLY A 11 -9.99 11.62 1.61
CA GLY A 11 -9.02 12.63 1.15
C GLY A 11 -8.44 12.31 -0.23
N ILE A 12 -8.20 11.01 -0.52
CA ILE A 12 -7.79 10.58 -1.86
C ILE A 12 -8.92 10.78 -2.89
N ILE A 13 -10.17 10.46 -2.53
CA ILE A 13 -11.35 10.68 -3.39
C ILE A 13 -11.53 12.17 -3.67
N GLU A 14 -11.42 13.04 -2.67
CA GLU A 14 -11.51 14.50 -2.84
C GLU A 14 -10.48 15.02 -3.82
N THR A 15 -9.24 14.54 -3.72
CA THR A 15 -8.18 14.86 -4.67
C THR A 15 -8.57 14.46 -6.09
N LYS A 16 -9.11 13.26 -6.27
CA LYS A 16 -9.58 12.76 -7.58
C LYS A 16 -10.76 13.55 -8.11
N LEU A 17 -11.75 13.83 -7.27
CA LEU A 17 -12.91 14.65 -7.67
C LEU A 17 -12.50 16.05 -8.09
N SER A 18 -11.51 16.64 -7.42
CA SER A 18 -10.95 17.95 -7.78
C SER A 18 -10.27 17.92 -9.16
N GLU A 19 -9.51 16.86 -9.48
CA GLU A 19 -8.91 16.65 -10.80
C GLU A 19 -9.94 16.64 -11.92
N HIS A 20 -11.13 16.06 -11.65
CA HIS A 20 -12.24 15.99 -12.60
C HIS A 20 -13.21 17.18 -12.50
N LYS A 21 -12.87 18.23 -11.74
CA LYS A 21 -13.73 19.43 -11.53
C LYS A 21 -15.13 19.10 -10.98
N MET A 22 -15.24 18.05 -10.14
CA MET A 22 -16.48 17.55 -9.57
C MET A 22 -16.61 17.65 -8.04
N PRO A 23 -15.89 18.53 -7.31
CA PRO A 23 -15.83 18.47 -5.85
C PRO A 23 -17.17 18.72 -5.15
N GLN A 24 -18.06 19.51 -5.76
CA GLN A 24 -19.35 19.93 -5.14
C GLN A 24 -20.52 18.96 -5.40
N LYS A 25 -20.33 17.94 -6.26
CA LYS A 25 -21.43 17.06 -6.71
C LYS A 25 -21.56 15.77 -5.89
N VAL A 26 -20.60 15.47 -5.01
CA VAL A 26 -20.52 14.21 -4.28
C VAL A 26 -20.49 14.48 -2.78
N LYS A 27 -21.44 13.89 -2.06
CA LYS A 27 -21.43 13.91 -0.59
C LYS A 27 -20.52 12.79 -0.07
N LEU A 28 -19.39 13.16 0.51
CA LEU A 28 -18.48 12.23 1.21
C LEU A 28 -18.87 12.16 2.69
N ASN A 29 -19.01 10.96 3.20
CA ASN A 29 -19.28 10.68 4.60
C ASN A 29 -18.11 9.87 5.16
N HIS A 30 -17.48 10.40 6.19
CA HIS A 30 -16.39 9.73 6.87
C HIS A 30 -16.93 8.64 7.79
N VAL A 31 -16.35 7.45 7.68
CA VAL A 31 -16.57 6.32 8.58
C VAL A 31 -15.24 5.85 9.18
N ARG A 32 -15.32 5.14 10.29
CA ARG A 32 -14.18 4.50 10.96
C ARG A 32 -14.47 3.03 11.17
N ALA A 33 -13.43 2.24 11.37
CA ALA A 33 -13.61 0.89 11.88
C ALA A 33 -14.43 0.92 13.19
N GLY A 34 -15.37 0.00 13.32
CA GLY A 34 -16.37 -0.04 14.40
C GLY A 34 -17.67 0.71 14.09
N ASP A 35 -17.68 1.63 13.14
CA ASP A 35 -18.89 2.35 12.76
C ASP A 35 -19.91 1.41 12.10
N THR A 36 -21.18 1.75 12.33
CA THR A 36 -22.31 1.11 11.67
C THR A 36 -23.25 2.15 11.10
N ILE A 37 -23.65 1.98 9.84
CA ILE A 37 -24.64 2.84 9.18
C ILE A 37 -25.86 2.03 8.75
N LYS A 38 -27.01 2.68 8.67
CA LYS A 38 -28.25 2.08 8.18
C LYS A 38 -28.64 2.71 6.85
N LEU A 39 -28.79 1.87 5.83
CA LEU A 39 -29.15 2.26 4.47
C LEU A 39 -30.42 1.47 4.05
N GLY A 40 -31.57 2.02 4.33
CA GLY A 40 -32.84 1.30 4.13
C GLY A 40 -32.91 0.06 5.03
N CYS A 41 -33.05 -1.11 4.43
CA CYS A 41 -33.08 -2.40 5.15
C CYS A 41 -31.67 -2.96 5.45
N PHE A 42 -30.61 -2.33 4.92
CA PHE A 42 -29.25 -2.79 5.14
C PHE A 42 -28.63 -2.12 6.36
N LYS A 43 -27.96 -2.92 7.19
CA LYS A 43 -27.05 -2.46 8.24
C LYS A 43 -25.63 -2.74 7.78
N VAL A 44 -24.83 -1.71 7.58
CA VAL A 44 -23.45 -1.79 7.06
C VAL A 44 -22.49 -1.47 8.20
N GLU A 45 -21.62 -2.39 8.55
CA GLU A 45 -20.59 -2.26 9.58
C GLU A 45 -19.21 -2.29 8.96
N PHE A 46 -18.33 -1.41 9.44
CA PHE A 46 -16.94 -1.29 8.98
C PHE A 46 -16.02 -1.93 10.01
N ILE A 47 -15.26 -2.95 9.61
CA ILE A 47 -14.42 -3.75 10.51
C ILE A 47 -12.95 -3.52 10.14
N HIS A 48 -12.10 -3.25 11.11
CA HIS A 48 -10.69 -2.99 10.86
C HIS A 48 -9.98 -4.17 10.19
N THR A 49 -9.23 -3.87 9.11
CA THR A 49 -8.33 -4.82 8.44
C THR A 49 -6.95 -4.21 8.27
N ASN A 50 -5.94 -5.05 8.05
CA ASN A 50 -4.61 -4.58 7.66
C ASN A 50 -4.43 -4.72 6.14
N HIS A 51 -3.92 -3.67 5.53
CA HIS A 51 -3.49 -3.63 4.13
C HIS A 51 -2.33 -2.65 3.96
N SER A 52 -1.86 -2.42 2.73
CA SER A 52 -0.80 -1.44 2.43
C SER A 52 -1.24 0.01 2.62
N ILE A 53 -2.53 0.30 2.50
CA ILE A 53 -3.11 1.61 2.79
C ILE A 53 -3.57 1.66 4.25
N ALA A 54 -3.41 2.80 4.90
CA ALA A 54 -3.97 3.02 6.23
C ALA A 54 -5.51 3.05 6.22
N ASP A 55 -6.14 2.78 7.35
CA ASP A 55 -7.59 2.76 7.57
C ASP A 55 -8.36 1.71 6.77
N SER A 56 -7.73 0.65 6.29
CA SER A 56 -8.44 -0.42 5.58
C SER A 56 -9.55 -1.03 6.43
N VAL A 57 -10.69 -1.32 5.79
CA VAL A 57 -11.84 -1.93 6.46
C VAL A 57 -12.43 -3.05 5.60
N ALA A 58 -12.86 -4.12 6.26
CA ALA A 58 -13.84 -5.06 5.73
C ALA A 58 -15.24 -4.49 5.95
N ILE A 59 -16.19 -4.93 5.13
CA ILE A 59 -17.57 -4.44 5.17
C ILE A 59 -18.51 -5.60 5.43
N ALA A 60 -19.21 -5.58 6.58
CA ALA A 60 -20.27 -6.53 6.87
C ALA A 60 -21.63 -5.90 6.58
N ILE A 61 -22.37 -6.47 5.64
CA ILE A 61 -23.69 -6.00 5.22
C ILE A 61 -24.73 -6.99 5.74
N THR A 62 -25.44 -6.59 6.80
CA THR A 62 -26.55 -7.38 7.33
C THR A 62 -27.83 -7.01 6.59
N THR A 63 -28.51 -8.02 6.07
CA THR A 63 -29.77 -7.94 5.34
C THR A 63 -30.82 -8.78 6.06
N PRO A 64 -32.13 -8.70 5.72
CA PRO A 64 -33.14 -9.61 6.24
C PRO A 64 -32.88 -11.09 5.97
N LEU A 65 -32.08 -11.42 4.95
CA LEU A 65 -31.76 -12.79 4.55
C LEU A 65 -30.47 -13.34 5.18
N GLY A 66 -29.63 -12.47 5.78
CA GLY A 66 -28.36 -12.84 6.40
C GLY A 66 -27.28 -11.80 6.20
N THR A 67 -26.09 -12.08 6.73
CA THR A 67 -24.93 -11.18 6.66
C THR A 67 -23.99 -11.58 5.54
N ILE A 68 -23.61 -10.60 4.71
CA ILE A 68 -22.56 -10.71 3.71
C ILE A 68 -21.33 -10.02 4.27
N LEU A 69 -20.18 -10.69 4.26
CA LEU A 69 -18.89 -10.08 4.62
C LEU A 69 -18.03 -9.96 3.37
N HIS A 70 -17.61 -8.73 3.05
CA HIS A 70 -16.58 -8.44 2.04
C HIS A 70 -15.31 -8.04 2.77
N THR A 71 -14.22 -8.80 2.58
CA THR A 71 -12.97 -8.55 3.31
C THR A 71 -12.29 -7.24 2.93
N GLY A 72 -12.58 -6.69 1.74
CA GLY A 72 -11.67 -5.77 1.09
C GLY A 72 -10.33 -6.46 0.80
N ASP A 73 -9.34 -5.71 0.39
CA ASP A 73 -7.96 -6.18 0.32
C ASP A 73 -7.42 -6.26 1.74
N PHE A 74 -6.86 -7.40 2.13
CA PHE A 74 -6.43 -7.60 3.51
C PHE A 74 -5.22 -8.52 3.63
N LYS A 75 -4.55 -8.42 4.75
CA LYS A 75 -3.62 -9.43 5.29
C LYS A 75 -3.82 -9.57 6.79
N ILE A 76 -3.28 -10.61 7.38
CA ILE A 76 -3.24 -10.77 8.84
C ILE A 76 -1.83 -10.38 9.31
N ASP A 77 -1.65 -9.12 9.72
CA ASP A 77 -0.40 -8.63 10.31
C ASP A 77 -0.55 -8.51 11.82
N LEU A 78 0.04 -9.46 12.56
CA LEU A 78 -0.03 -9.50 14.02
C LEU A 78 0.88 -8.45 14.69
N THR A 79 1.74 -7.80 13.93
CA THR A 79 2.68 -6.78 14.41
C THR A 79 2.74 -5.60 13.44
N PRO A 80 1.62 -4.92 13.16
CA PRO A 80 1.60 -3.83 12.19
C PRO A 80 2.56 -2.71 12.60
N VAL A 81 3.07 -1.98 11.61
CA VAL A 81 3.97 -0.83 11.84
C VAL A 81 3.24 0.31 12.50
N SER A 82 2.00 0.52 12.11
CA SER A 82 1.14 1.59 12.64
C SER A 82 -0.30 1.08 12.74
N GLY A 83 -1.06 1.64 13.69
CA GLY A 83 -2.45 1.27 13.90
C GLY A 83 -2.61 -0.05 14.66
N GLU A 84 -3.79 -0.63 14.52
CA GLU A 84 -4.22 -1.85 15.21
C GLU A 84 -4.08 -3.08 14.31
N MET A 85 -4.12 -4.26 14.91
CA MET A 85 -4.25 -5.52 14.17
C MET A 85 -5.65 -5.62 13.57
N ILE A 86 -5.78 -6.42 12.51
CA ILE A 86 -7.09 -6.81 11.97
C ILE A 86 -8.00 -7.33 13.09
N ASP A 87 -9.25 -6.91 13.09
CA ASP A 87 -10.22 -7.30 14.13
C ASP A 87 -10.78 -8.72 13.90
N LEU A 88 -9.92 -9.71 14.13
CA LEU A 88 -10.27 -11.13 14.03
C LEU A 88 -11.37 -11.52 15.04
N VAL A 89 -11.42 -10.83 16.20
CA VAL A 89 -12.44 -11.08 17.22
C VAL A 89 -13.81 -10.74 16.65
N ARG A 90 -13.96 -9.56 16.07
CA ARG A 90 -15.23 -9.14 15.46
C ARG A 90 -15.64 -10.02 14.29
N ILE A 91 -14.69 -10.40 13.45
CA ILE A 91 -14.93 -11.33 12.34
C ILE A 91 -15.42 -12.69 12.87
N GLY A 92 -14.77 -13.23 13.90
CA GLY A 92 -15.18 -14.48 14.55
C GLY A 92 -16.57 -14.42 15.21
N GLU A 93 -16.93 -13.28 15.82
CA GLU A 93 -18.28 -13.04 16.35
C GLU A 93 -19.35 -13.08 15.24
N LEU A 94 -19.06 -12.48 14.08
CA LEU A 94 -19.96 -12.58 12.92
C LEU A 94 -20.07 -14.01 12.41
N GLY A 95 -18.96 -14.74 12.37
CA GLY A 95 -18.95 -16.16 12.01
C GLY A 95 -19.82 -17.01 12.95
N LYS A 96 -19.77 -16.76 14.27
CA LYS A 96 -20.66 -17.43 15.26
C LYS A 96 -22.13 -17.11 15.03
N LYS A 97 -22.49 -15.90 14.58
CA LYS A 97 -23.86 -15.47 14.25
C LYS A 97 -24.35 -16.08 12.93
N GLY A 98 -23.44 -16.52 12.08
CA GLY A 98 -23.69 -17.07 10.75
C GLY A 98 -23.49 -16.02 9.65
N ILE A 99 -22.57 -16.31 8.74
CA ILE A 99 -22.32 -15.52 7.54
C ILE A 99 -22.98 -16.22 6.35
N LEU A 100 -23.89 -15.49 5.68
CA LEU A 100 -24.56 -15.99 4.48
C LEU A 100 -23.58 -16.13 3.33
N ALA A 101 -22.77 -15.07 3.06
CA ALA A 101 -21.77 -15.09 2.01
C ALA A 101 -20.50 -14.37 2.46
N LEU A 102 -19.35 -14.95 2.16
CA LEU A 102 -18.04 -14.33 2.29
C LEU A 102 -17.51 -14.01 0.89
N MET A 103 -17.18 -12.73 0.67
CA MET A 103 -16.45 -12.23 -0.51
C MET A 103 -15.03 -11.92 -0.07
N SER A 104 -14.03 -12.69 -0.51
CA SER A 104 -12.66 -12.58 0.00
C SER A 104 -11.63 -12.39 -1.10
N ASP A 105 -10.66 -11.51 -0.82
CA ASP A 105 -9.46 -11.23 -1.63
C ASP A 105 -8.72 -12.52 -1.99
N SER A 106 -8.35 -12.68 -3.27
CA SER A 106 -7.71 -13.88 -3.80
C SER A 106 -6.29 -13.66 -4.32
N THR A 107 -5.78 -12.45 -4.23
CA THR A 107 -4.55 -12.00 -4.92
C THR A 107 -3.32 -12.90 -4.64
N ASN A 108 -3.14 -13.36 -3.41
CA ASN A 108 -1.98 -14.17 -3.02
C ASN A 108 -2.34 -15.64 -2.69
N VAL A 109 -3.46 -16.13 -3.14
CA VAL A 109 -3.90 -17.51 -2.86
C VAL A 109 -2.91 -18.60 -3.29
N GLU A 110 -2.05 -18.30 -4.26
CA GLU A 110 -1.00 -19.23 -4.74
C GLU A 110 0.27 -19.20 -3.87
N ARG A 111 0.37 -18.27 -2.91
CA ARG A 111 1.52 -18.14 -2.03
C ARG A 111 1.30 -18.92 -0.74
N PRO A 112 2.14 -19.92 -0.43
CA PRO A 112 2.01 -20.70 0.80
C PRO A 112 2.37 -19.85 2.04
N GLY A 113 1.92 -20.29 3.20
CA GLY A 113 2.21 -19.68 4.50
C GLY A 113 1.40 -18.41 4.78
N TYR A 114 1.87 -17.63 5.74
CA TYR A 114 1.30 -16.35 6.15
C TYR A 114 1.97 -15.18 5.46
N THR A 115 1.27 -14.07 5.32
CA THR A 115 1.85 -12.83 4.82
C THR A 115 2.77 -12.21 5.88
N PRO A 116 4.04 -11.92 5.55
CA PRO A 116 4.95 -11.30 6.50
C PRO A 116 4.52 -9.90 6.94
N SER A 117 4.96 -9.49 8.15
CA SER A 117 4.72 -8.13 8.63
C SER A 117 5.53 -7.08 7.86
N GLU A 118 4.95 -5.90 7.69
CA GLU A 118 5.63 -4.72 7.13
C GLU A 118 6.85 -4.28 7.94
N LYS A 119 6.96 -4.66 9.22
CA LYS A 119 8.16 -4.41 10.06
C LYS A 119 9.45 -5.00 9.48
N ILE A 120 9.35 -6.11 8.73
CA ILE A 120 10.52 -6.74 8.10
C ILE A 120 11.09 -5.79 7.05
N VAL A 121 10.23 -5.14 6.27
CA VAL A 121 10.65 -4.16 5.26
C VAL A 121 11.39 -2.99 5.90
N GLY A 122 10.89 -2.47 7.03
CA GLY A 122 11.57 -1.40 7.76
C GLY A 122 12.99 -1.74 8.15
N LYS A 123 13.22 -2.96 8.68
CA LYS A 123 14.57 -3.45 9.04
C LYS A 123 15.50 -3.54 7.83
N SER A 124 15.00 -4.05 6.71
CA SER A 124 15.79 -4.14 5.48
C SER A 124 16.10 -2.77 4.89
N LEU A 125 15.12 -1.86 4.86
CA LEU A 125 15.34 -0.47 4.43
C LEU A 125 16.35 0.24 5.33
N GLU A 126 16.27 0.07 6.66
CA GLU A 126 17.23 0.65 7.61
C GLU A 126 18.65 0.17 7.30
N LYS A 127 18.84 -1.13 7.07
CA LYS A 127 20.14 -1.67 6.67
C LYS A 127 20.67 -1.01 5.39
N PHE A 128 19.88 -1.02 4.30
CA PHE A 128 20.31 -0.44 3.03
C PHE A 128 20.56 1.07 3.10
N ILE A 129 19.81 1.80 3.92
CA ILE A 129 19.97 3.25 4.08
C ILE A 129 21.21 3.58 4.92
N MET A 130 21.45 2.84 6.00
CA MET A 130 22.59 3.07 6.88
C MET A 130 23.93 2.66 6.27
N GLU A 131 23.93 1.59 5.46
CA GLU A 131 25.15 1.08 4.80
C GLU A 131 25.55 1.86 3.53
N SER A 132 24.71 2.79 3.06
CA SER A 132 24.99 3.55 1.82
C SER A 132 25.59 4.91 2.11
N ASP A 133 26.66 5.24 1.42
CA ASP A 133 27.24 6.58 1.34
C ASP A 133 26.78 7.36 0.10
N GLN A 134 25.90 6.76 -0.72
CA GLN A 134 25.39 7.31 -1.96
C GLN A 134 23.93 7.83 -1.80
N ARG A 135 23.45 8.53 -2.82
CA ARG A 135 22.04 8.87 -2.92
C ARG A 135 21.20 7.60 -3.07
N ILE A 136 20.07 7.58 -2.39
CA ILE A 136 19.15 6.44 -2.44
C ILE A 136 17.86 6.90 -3.14
N ILE A 137 17.37 6.08 -4.08
CA ILE A 137 16.08 6.27 -4.74
C ILE A 137 15.21 5.05 -4.40
N ILE A 138 14.06 5.26 -3.76
CA ILE A 138 13.17 4.19 -3.33
C ILE A 138 11.87 4.29 -4.11
N ALA A 139 11.60 3.32 -4.98
CA ALA A 139 10.33 3.24 -5.69
C ALA A 139 9.33 2.37 -4.92
N THR A 140 8.16 2.93 -4.63
CA THR A 140 7.10 2.21 -3.90
C THR A 140 5.72 2.69 -4.34
N PHE A 141 4.66 2.00 -3.90
CA PHE A 141 3.29 2.44 -4.11
C PHE A 141 3.00 3.71 -3.32
N ALA A 142 2.41 4.71 -3.96
CA ALA A 142 2.09 5.99 -3.33
C ALA A 142 1.10 5.85 -2.15
N SER A 143 0.22 4.84 -2.19
CA SER A 143 -0.75 4.55 -1.13
C SER A 143 -0.15 3.90 0.11
N ASN A 144 1.10 3.40 0.05
CA ASN A 144 1.75 2.78 1.21
C ASN A 144 2.35 3.83 2.15
N VAL A 145 1.46 4.53 2.85
CA VAL A 145 1.82 5.60 3.80
C VAL A 145 2.68 5.07 4.95
N SER A 146 2.43 3.83 5.40
CA SER A 146 3.22 3.20 6.46
C SER A 146 4.68 2.99 6.06
N ARG A 147 4.94 2.63 4.81
CA ARG A 147 6.31 2.50 4.28
C ARG A 147 7.00 3.86 4.16
N LEU A 148 6.27 4.87 3.69
CA LEU A 148 6.81 6.23 3.65
C LEU A 148 7.16 6.72 5.06
N GLN A 149 6.32 6.45 6.07
CA GLN A 149 6.63 6.77 7.47
C GLN A 149 7.91 6.08 7.94
N GLN A 150 8.07 4.79 7.68
CA GLN A 150 9.31 4.08 8.02
C GLN A 150 10.53 4.71 7.36
N ILE A 151 10.43 5.11 6.08
CA ILE A 151 11.53 5.80 5.37
C ILE A 151 11.87 7.13 6.04
N LEU A 152 10.87 7.94 6.44
CA LEU A 152 11.10 9.20 7.14
C LEU A 152 11.79 9.00 8.49
N ASP A 153 11.33 8.01 9.27
CA ASP A 153 11.91 7.71 10.58
C ASP A 153 13.37 7.22 10.47
N ILE A 154 13.66 6.40 9.46
CA ILE A 154 15.02 5.92 9.18
C ILE A 154 15.89 7.09 8.67
N ALA A 155 15.37 7.93 7.79
CA ALA A 155 16.08 9.09 7.27
C ALA A 155 16.48 10.06 8.40
N ALA A 156 15.58 10.28 9.37
CA ALA A 156 15.88 11.09 10.55
C ALA A 156 17.04 10.52 11.37
N LYS A 157 17.07 9.21 11.60
CA LYS A 157 18.18 8.53 12.27
C LYS A 157 19.48 8.60 11.48
N ALA A 158 19.40 8.51 10.15
CA ALA A 158 20.56 8.54 9.26
C ALA A 158 21.06 9.97 8.94
N GLY A 159 20.40 11.02 9.44
CA GLY A 159 20.73 12.40 9.12
C GLY A 159 20.50 12.78 7.66
N ARG A 160 19.59 12.08 6.96
CA ARG A 160 19.29 12.29 5.54
C ARG A 160 18.01 13.08 5.33
N LYS A 161 17.91 13.75 4.18
CA LYS A 161 16.70 14.44 3.71
C LYS A 161 15.93 13.56 2.76
N VAL A 162 14.61 13.68 2.77
CA VAL A 162 13.68 12.90 1.95
C VAL A 162 12.91 13.81 1.03
N ALA A 163 13.01 13.59 -0.28
CA ALA A 163 12.16 14.25 -1.26
C ALA A 163 11.19 13.21 -1.86
N VAL A 164 9.91 13.55 -1.97
CA VAL A 164 8.92 12.72 -2.67
C VAL A 164 8.81 13.14 -4.12
N CYS A 165 8.64 12.18 -5.02
CA CYS A 165 8.64 12.41 -6.46
C CYS A 165 7.57 11.60 -7.18
N GLY A 166 6.78 12.30 -8.00
CA GLY A 166 5.67 11.73 -8.73
C GLY A 166 4.31 12.19 -8.22
N ARG A 167 3.44 12.62 -9.14
CA ARG A 167 2.17 13.30 -8.84
C ARG A 167 1.30 12.59 -7.79
N SER A 168 1.15 11.27 -7.88
CA SER A 168 0.37 10.52 -6.90
C SER A 168 1.07 10.45 -5.54
N MET A 169 2.40 10.30 -5.50
CA MET A 169 3.18 10.28 -4.26
C MET A 169 3.07 11.62 -3.54
N GLU A 170 3.28 12.73 -4.24
CA GLU A 170 3.17 14.09 -3.70
C GLU A 170 1.77 14.38 -3.14
N LYS A 171 0.71 14.00 -3.88
CA LYS A 171 -0.66 14.23 -3.44
C LYS A 171 -1.04 13.38 -2.23
N ILE A 172 -0.74 12.09 -2.26
CA ILE A 172 -1.08 11.19 -1.15
C ILE A 172 -0.28 11.51 0.09
N SER A 173 1.03 11.81 -0.02
CA SER A 173 1.85 12.20 1.12
C SER A 173 1.36 13.50 1.76
N LYS A 174 0.94 14.48 0.96
CA LYS A 174 0.34 15.72 1.45
C LYS A 174 -0.96 15.45 2.22
N VAL A 175 -1.90 14.72 1.62
CA VAL A 175 -3.18 14.37 2.26
C VAL A 175 -2.93 13.55 3.54
N ALA A 176 -2.03 12.57 3.50
CA ALA A 176 -1.68 11.77 4.67
C ALA A 176 -1.06 12.61 5.80
N GLY A 177 -0.24 13.60 5.46
CA GLY A 177 0.33 14.57 6.42
C GLY A 177 -0.75 15.45 7.05
N GLU A 178 -1.62 16.06 6.24
CA GLU A 178 -2.73 16.91 6.69
C GLU A 178 -3.72 16.14 7.60
N LEU A 179 -3.95 14.86 7.33
CA LEU A 179 -4.83 14.00 8.12
C LEU A 179 -4.13 13.35 9.33
N GLY A 180 -2.81 13.52 9.49
CA GLY A 180 -2.02 12.99 10.61
C GLY A 180 -1.62 11.52 10.50
N TYR A 181 -1.76 10.90 9.31
CA TYR A 181 -1.26 9.54 9.04
C TYR A 181 0.24 9.51 8.74
N LEU A 182 0.80 10.62 8.29
CA LEU A 182 2.21 10.79 8.02
C LEU A 182 2.76 11.90 8.92
N LYS A 183 3.85 11.63 9.63
CA LYS A 183 4.49 12.57 10.55
C LYS A 183 5.94 12.76 10.15
N ASP A 184 6.34 14.02 9.91
CA ASP A 184 7.73 14.40 9.69
C ASP A 184 8.37 14.90 10.99
N THR A 185 8.50 13.99 11.97
CA THR A 185 9.02 14.29 13.31
C THR A 185 10.46 14.79 13.29
N GLY A 186 11.26 14.34 12.33
CA GLY A 186 12.66 14.74 12.14
C GLY A 186 12.83 15.96 11.23
N LYS A 187 11.75 16.54 10.70
CA LYS A 187 11.79 17.61 9.70
C LYS A 187 12.75 17.28 8.55
N VAL A 188 12.65 16.05 8.07
CA VAL A 188 13.54 15.51 7.02
C VAL A 188 12.97 15.71 5.62
N MET A 189 11.66 15.92 5.48
CA MET A 189 11.03 16.15 4.18
C MET A 189 11.46 17.51 3.60
N ILE A 190 11.82 17.47 2.32
CA ILE A 190 12.16 18.67 1.53
C ILE A 190 11.39 18.64 0.22
N ASP A 191 11.24 19.81 -0.39
CA ASP A 191 10.71 19.89 -1.75
C ASP A 191 11.72 19.32 -2.75
N ILE A 192 11.23 18.64 -3.78
CA ILE A 192 12.09 18.03 -4.81
C ILE A 192 12.95 19.05 -5.54
N SER A 193 12.57 20.33 -5.60
CA SER A 193 13.37 21.41 -6.18
C SER A 193 14.59 21.78 -5.34
N GLU A 194 14.60 21.41 -4.06
CA GLU A 194 15.68 21.73 -3.12
C GLU A 194 16.80 20.68 -3.08
N ILE A 195 16.64 19.52 -3.73
CA ILE A 195 17.63 18.43 -3.68
C ILE A 195 19.05 18.87 -4.06
N LYS A 196 19.19 19.88 -4.93
CA LYS A 196 20.50 20.42 -5.34
C LYS A 196 21.25 21.13 -4.22
N ARG A 197 20.58 21.45 -3.10
CA ARG A 197 21.21 22.12 -1.92
C ARG A 197 21.92 21.13 -0.99
N TYR A 198 21.75 19.83 -1.22
CA TYR A 198 22.26 18.77 -0.36
C TYR A 198 23.25 17.89 -1.10
N ALA A 199 24.24 17.37 -0.39
CA ALA A 199 25.13 16.34 -0.93
C ALA A 199 24.32 15.08 -1.28
N ARG A 200 24.75 14.35 -2.29
CA ARG A 200 24.03 13.13 -2.74
C ARG A 200 23.88 12.11 -1.61
N SER A 201 24.92 11.90 -0.82
CA SER A 201 24.90 11.01 0.36
C SER A 201 23.85 11.39 1.41
N GLN A 202 23.38 12.65 1.39
CA GLN A 202 22.36 13.13 2.32
C GLN A 202 20.92 12.99 1.79
N LEU A 203 20.73 12.41 0.61
CA LEU A 203 19.43 12.39 -0.06
C LEU A 203 18.83 11.00 -0.15
N ILE A 204 17.54 10.92 0.15
CA ILE A 204 16.64 9.83 -0.20
C ILE A 204 15.53 10.41 -1.08
N ILE A 205 15.28 9.83 -2.25
CA ILE A 205 14.18 10.21 -3.13
C ILE A 205 13.17 9.07 -3.12
N VAL A 206 11.96 9.31 -2.65
CA VAL A 206 10.86 8.33 -2.70
C VAL A 206 10.02 8.60 -3.93
N SER A 207 9.90 7.62 -4.81
CA SER A 207 9.30 7.81 -6.14
C SER A 207 8.18 6.83 -6.43
N THR A 208 7.35 7.21 -7.41
CA THR A 208 6.45 6.27 -8.11
C THR A 208 7.22 5.52 -9.20
N GLY A 209 6.64 4.42 -9.72
CA GLY A 209 7.19 3.68 -10.84
C GLY A 209 7.74 2.31 -10.49
N SER A 210 7.36 1.79 -9.33
CA SER A 210 7.74 0.44 -8.91
C SER A 210 7.21 -0.69 -9.83
N GLN A 211 6.28 -0.37 -10.73
CA GLN A 211 5.70 -1.30 -11.71
C GLN A 211 6.18 -1.06 -13.15
N GLY A 212 7.15 -0.16 -13.35
CA GLY A 212 7.67 0.15 -14.69
C GLY A 212 6.70 0.93 -15.58
N GLU A 213 5.73 1.65 -14.98
CA GLU A 213 4.76 2.46 -15.71
C GLU A 213 5.45 3.61 -16.45
N THR A 214 5.21 3.75 -17.76
CA THR A 214 5.91 4.67 -18.65
C THR A 214 5.84 6.15 -18.25
N MET A 215 4.82 6.56 -17.52
CA MET A 215 4.63 7.95 -17.08
C MET A 215 5.07 8.18 -15.63
N SER A 216 5.58 7.16 -14.96
CA SER A 216 6.01 7.23 -13.56
C SER A 216 7.32 7.99 -13.39
N ALA A 217 7.62 8.40 -12.14
CA ALA A 217 8.83 9.17 -11.88
C ALA A 217 10.10 8.34 -12.11
N LEU A 218 10.18 7.10 -11.57
CA LEU A 218 11.35 6.25 -11.74
C LEU A 218 11.57 5.87 -13.22
N TYR A 219 10.51 5.55 -13.97
CA TYR A 219 10.63 5.28 -15.40
C TYR A 219 11.26 6.47 -16.14
N ARG A 220 10.75 7.69 -15.89
CA ARG A 220 11.32 8.89 -16.52
C ARG A 220 12.77 9.17 -16.09
N MET A 221 13.14 8.82 -14.86
CA MET A 221 14.53 8.89 -14.40
C MET A 221 15.41 7.89 -15.18
N ALA A 222 14.95 6.64 -15.34
CA ALA A 222 15.67 5.59 -16.06
C ALA A 222 15.93 5.93 -17.53
N TYR A 223 14.99 6.63 -18.15
CA TYR A 223 15.09 7.03 -19.59
C TYR A 223 15.53 8.49 -19.78
N GLY A 224 16.08 9.15 -18.75
CA GLY A 224 16.65 10.50 -18.86
C GLY A 224 15.64 11.61 -19.14
N SER A 225 14.35 11.36 -18.97
CA SER A 225 13.28 12.34 -19.27
C SER A 225 12.68 13.01 -18.01
N HIS A 226 13.23 12.72 -16.83
CA HIS A 226 12.79 13.37 -15.60
C HIS A 226 13.43 14.75 -15.44
N LYS A 227 12.60 15.80 -15.19
CA LYS A 227 13.07 17.20 -15.20
C LYS A 227 14.00 17.60 -14.06
N GLN A 228 13.87 16.98 -12.89
CA GLN A 228 14.54 17.41 -11.65
C GLN A 228 15.56 16.41 -11.13
N VAL A 229 15.40 15.14 -11.45
CA VAL A 229 16.26 14.06 -10.95
C VAL A 229 16.88 13.33 -12.14
N GLU A 230 18.19 13.33 -12.19
CA GLU A 230 19.01 12.54 -13.10
C GLU A 230 19.65 11.39 -12.31
N VAL A 231 19.53 10.16 -12.80
CA VAL A 231 20.21 9.00 -12.23
C VAL A 231 21.68 9.03 -12.65
N ASN A 232 22.55 8.83 -11.70
CA ASN A 232 24.00 8.83 -11.96
C ASN A 232 24.64 7.53 -11.46
N ALA A 233 25.83 7.26 -11.96
CA ALA A 233 26.60 6.12 -11.48
C ALA A 233 26.78 6.15 -9.96
N GLY A 234 26.61 5.01 -9.32
CA GLY A 234 26.68 4.84 -7.88
C GLY A 234 25.38 5.17 -7.12
N ASP A 235 24.32 5.70 -7.75
CA ASP A 235 23.01 5.81 -7.08
C ASP A 235 22.52 4.43 -6.68
N ARG A 236 22.02 4.28 -5.46
CA ARG A 236 21.37 3.05 -4.99
C ARG A 236 19.87 3.16 -5.19
N ILE A 237 19.30 2.23 -5.95
CA ILE A 237 17.87 2.23 -6.30
C ILE A 237 17.22 1.00 -5.69
N LEU A 238 16.22 1.22 -4.81
CA LEU A 238 15.44 0.16 -4.17
C LEU A 238 14.05 0.12 -4.81
N ILE A 239 13.70 -0.97 -5.49
CA ILE A 239 12.34 -1.17 -6.02
C ILE A 239 11.54 -1.96 -4.97
N ALA A 240 10.89 -1.22 -4.07
CA ALA A 240 10.19 -1.75 -2.92
C ALA A 240 8.75 -2.16 -3.29
N ALA A 241 8.61 -3.00 -4.31
CA ALA A 241 7.36 -3.61 -4.76
C ALA A 241 7.61 -4.93 -5.48
N SER A 242 6.68 -5.87 -5.37
CA SER A 242 6.66 -7.04 -6.26
C SER A 242 5.96 -6.68 -7.57
N ALA A 243 6.39 -7.30 -8.66
CA ALA A 243 5.70 -7.16 -9.94
C ALA A 243 4.24 -7.60 -9.82
N ILE A 244 3.34 -6.77 -10.29
CA ILE A 244 1.95 -7.18 -10.56
C ILE A 244 2.02 -8.04 -11.85
N PRO A 245 1.30 -9.17 -11.91
CA PRO A 245 1.30 -10.02 -13.09
C PRO A 245 1.06 -9.23 -14.38
N GLY A 246 1.94 -9.41 -15.37
CA GLY A 246 1.93 -8.68 -16.63
C GLY A 246 2.87 -7.46 -16.69
N ASN A 247 3.39 -6.99 -15.57
CA ASN A 247 4.33 -5.84 -15.54
C ASN A 247 5.81 -6.24 -15.55
N GLU A 248 6.13 -7.54 -15.50
CA GLU A 248 7.48 -8.06 -15.35
C GLU A 248 8.42 -7.54 -16.45
N LYS A 249 7.94 -7.54 -17.70
CA LYS A 249 8.72 -7.05 -18.84
C LYS A 249 9.03 -5.55 -18.72
N SER A 250 8.06 -4.75 -18.31
CA SER A 250 8.25 -3.30 -18.13
C SER A 250 9.23 -2.99 -17.01
N ILE A 251 9.14 -3.71 -15.90
CA ILE A 251 10.06 -3.57 -14.76
C ILE A 251 11.48 -3.98 -15.21
N ASN A 252 11.64 -5.14 -15.85
CA ASN A 252 12.95 -5.62 -16.31
C ASN A 252 13.60 -4.65 -17.30
N ASN A 253 12.84 -4.09 -18.24
CA ASN A 253 13.35 -3.09 -19.17
C ASN A 253 13.84 -1.83 -18.43
N MET A 254 13.05 -1.32 -17.50
CA MET A 254 13.42 -0.16 -16.68
C MET A 254 14.67 -0.44 -15.84
N VAL A 255 14.76 -1.60 -15.21
CA VAL A 255 15.93 -2.05 -14.43
C VAL A 255 17.19 -2.07 -15.32
N ASN A 256 17.09 -2.60 -16.55
CA ASN A 256 18.22 -2.63 -17.48
C ASN A 256 18.71 -1.20 -17.81
N GLU A 257 17.80 -0.25 -18.03
CA GLU A 257 18.19 1.16 -18.26
C GLU A 257 18.91 1.75 -17.05
N LEU A 258 18.42 1.47 -15.83
CA LEU A 258 19.08 1.93 -14.60
C LEU A 258 20.50 1.36 -14.44
N TYR A 259 20.72 0.08 -14.77
CA TYR A 259 22.06 -0.51 -14.80
C TYR A 259 22.97 0.15 -15.84
N LYS A 260 22.46 0.49 -17.02
CA LYS A 260 23.24 1.21 -18.07
C LYS A 260 23.71 2.58 -17.59
N LEU A 261 22.96 3.23 -16.67
CA LEU A 261 23.33 4.48 -16.04
C LEU A 261 24.34 4.31 -14.89
N GLY A 262 24.75 3.08 -14.59
CA GLY A 262 25.70 2.77 -13.52
C GLY A 262 25.12 2.75 -12.12
N ALA A 263 23.79 2.67 -11.98
CA ALA A 263 23.13 2.56 -10.70
C ALA A 263 23.22 1.14 -10.12
N GLU A 264 23.29 1.03 -8.79
CA GLU A 264 23.09 -0.21 -8.05
C GLU A 264 21.59 -0.42 -7.83
N VAL A 265 20.99 -1.43 -8.47
CA VAL A 265 19.55 -1.68 -8.39
C VAL A 265 19.26 -2.91 -7.55
N ILE A 266 18.48 -2.73 -6.50
CA ILE A 266 18.01 -3.79 -5.58
C ILE A 266 16.50 -3.96 -5.78
N TYR A 267 16.09 -5.11 -6.33
CA TYR A 267 14.69 -5.41 -6.66
C TYR A 267 14.33 -6.87 -6.39
N ASP A 268 15.28 -7.67 -5.90
CA ASP A 268 15.08 -9.08 -5.60
C ASP A 268 14.24 -9.27 -4.32
N ARG A 269 13.44 -10.33 -4.31
CA ARG A 269 12.64 -10.76 -3.14
C ARG A 269 13.53 -11.11 -1.94
N SER A 270 14.74 -11.60 -2.17
CA SER A 270 15.72 -11.94 -1.11
C SER A 270 16.13 -10.71 -0.28
N ALA A 271 16.07 -9.51 -0.86
CA ALA A 271 16.36 -8.26 -0.16
C ALA A 271 15.33 -7.87 0.90
N ALA A 272 14.17 -8.53 0.93
CA ALA A 272 13.06 -8.32 1.87
C ALA A 272 12.63 -6.82 1.99
N ILE A 273 12.74 -6.06 0.90
CA ILE A 273 12.35 -4.64 0.81
C ILE A 273 10.87 -4.45 0.44
N HIS A 274 10.15 -5.54 0.28
CA HIS A 274 8.72 -5.53 0.00
C HIS A 274 8.01 -6.71 0.66
N VAL A 275 6.84 -6.44 1.22
CA VAL A 275 5.83 -7.43 1.60
C VAL A 275 4.50 -7.05 0.95
N SER A 276 3.70 -8.07 0.62
CA SER A 276 2.37 -7.85 0.06
C SER A 276 1.41 -7.28 1.09
N GLY A 277 0.43 -6.50 0.63
CA GLY A 277 -0.73 -6.11 1.43
C GLY A 277 -1.84 -7.15 1.44
N HIS A 278 -1.71 -8.25 0.67
CA HIS A 278 -2.75 -9.26 0.47
C HIS A 278 -2.41 -10.56 1.20
N ALA A 279 -3.46 -11.24 1.65
CA ALA A 279 -3.45 -12.49 2.41
C ALA A 279 -2.86 -13.66 1.59
N CYS A 280 -1.90 -14.39 2.19
CA CYS A 280 -1.41 -15.67 1.69
C CYS A 280 -2.33 -16.82 2.12
N GLN A 281 -2.01 -18.06 1.72
CA GLN A 281 -2.91 -19.23 1.90
C GLN A 281 -3.37 -19.43 3.35
N GLU A 282 -2.48 -19.33 4.32
CA GLU A 282 -2.85 -19.58 5.72
C GLU A 282 -3.69 -18.45 6.31
N ASP A 283 -3.47 -17.19 5.88
CA ASP A 283 -4.34 -16.06 6.21
C ASP A 283 -5.76 -16.29 5.67
N LEU A 284 -5.87 -16.78 4.41
CA LEU A 284 -7.15 -17.05 3.75
C LEU A 284 -7.91 -18.21 4.41
N LYS A 285 -7.21 -19.28 4.76
CA LYS A 285 -7.79 -20.41 5.51
C LYS A 285 -8.29 -19.98 6.89
N LEU A 286 -7.52 -19.13 7.57
CA LEU A 286 -7.95 -18.59 8.87
C LEU A 286 -9.22 -17.75 8.72
N MET A 287 -9.30 -16.89 7.70
CA MET A 287 -10.49 -16.09 7.40
C MET A 287 -11.71 -16.99 7.12
N LEU A 288 -11.56 -18.01 6.28
CA LEU A 288 -12.62 -19.00 6.00
C LEU A 288 -13.05 -19.75 7.27
N GLY A 289 -12.08 -20.17 8.10
CA GLY A 289 -12.34 -20.89 9.35
C GLY A 289 -13.07 -20.04 10.40
N LEU A 290 -12.77 -18.75 10.49
CA LEU A 290 -13.47 -17.81 11.38
C LEU A 290 -14.88 -17.50 10.88
N CYS A 291 -15.05 -17.27 9.59
CA CYS A 291 -16.32 -16.87 8.98
C CYS A 291 -17.32 -18.01 8.83
N LYS A 292 -16.86 -19.23 8.50
CA LYS A 292 -17.70 -20.42 8.19
C LYS A 292 -18.91 -20.08 7.32
N PRO A 293 -18.71 -19.44 6.15
CA PRO A 293 -19.83 -18.93 5.36
C PRO A 293 -20.65 -20.03 4.75
N LYS A 294 -21.97 -19.77 4.53
CA LYS A 294 -22.82 -20.69 3.75
C LYS A 294 -22.43 -20.69 2.26
N TYR A 295 -22.05 -19.52 1.73
CA TYR A 295 -21.57 -19.34 0.36
C TYR A 295 -20.23 -18.61 0.39
N PHE A 296 -19.30 -19.06 -0.45
CA PHE A 296 -18.00 -18.45 -0.61
C PHE A 296 -17.84 -17.91 -2.03
N ILE A 297 -17.41 -16.65 -2.14
CA ILE A 297 -17.24 -15.94 -3.41
C ILE A 297 -15.82 -15.35 -3.42
N PRO A 298 -14.86 -15.99 -4.10
CA PRO A 298 -13.55 -15.41 -4.32
C PRO A 298 -13.67 -14.12 -5.14
N VAL A 299 -12.99 -13.06 -4.71
CA VAL A 299 -12.94 -11.77 -5.42
C VAL A 299 -11.49 -11.29 -5.54
N HIS A 300 -11.26 -10.27 -6.34
CA HIS A 300 -9.98 -9.57 -6.46
C HIS A 300 -8.80 -10.49 -6.82
N GLY A 301 -8.60 -10.70 -8.10
CA GLY A 301 -7.54 -11.54 -8.65
C GLY A 301 -7.83 -11.98 -10.09
N GLU A 302 -6.87 -12.63 -10.71
CA GLU A 302 -7.06 -13.28 -11.99
C GLU A 302 -7.94 -14.54 -11.84
N TYR A 303 -8.57 -14.98 -12.91
CA TYR A 303 -9.46 -16.13 -12.90
C TYR A 303 -8.84 -17.39 -12.26
N ARG A 304 -7.56 -17.68 -12.55
CA ARG A 304 -6.83 -18.80 -11.92
C ARG A 304 -6.73 -18.67 -10.39
N MET A 305 -6.58 -17.44 -9.89
CA MET A 305 -6.52 -17.16 -8.44
C MET A 305 -7.88 -17.37 -7.81
N LEU A 306 -8.97 -16.91 -8.46
CA LEU A 306 -10.33 -17.11 -7.99
C LEU A 306 -10.68 -18.59 -7.91
N MET A 307 -10.35 -19.37 -8.95
CA MET A 307 -10.59 -20.81 -8.98
C MET A 307 -9.77 -21.56 -7.93
N ARG A 308 -8.52 -21.16 -7.72
CA ARG A 308 -7.67 -21.75 -6.68
C ARG A 308 -8.19 -21.44 -5.29
N HIS A 309 -8.70 -20.24 -5.06
CA HIS A 309 -9.28 -19.83 -3.77
C HIS A 309 -10.59 -20.55 -3.50
N ALA A 310 -11.40 -20.81 -4.52
CA ALA A 310 -12.62 -21.60 -4.38
C ALA A 310 -12.34 -23.06 -3.99
N GLY A 311 -11.17 -23.60 -4.31
CA GLY A 311 -10.74 -24.94 -3.97
C GLY A 311 -9.86 -25.05 -2.71
N LEU A 312 -9.59 -23.97 -2.00
CA LEU A 312 -8.76 -23.92 -0.80
C LEU A 312 -9.51 -24.42 0.43
#